data_b8268d229d155c990d8ff269b766dbf9
#
_entry.id   b8268d229d155c990d8ff269b766dbf9
#
_cell.length_a   1.000
_cell.length_b   1.000
_cell.length_c   1.000
_cell.angle_alpha   90.00
_cell.angle_beta   90.00
_cell.angle_gamma   90.00
#
_symmetry.space_group_name_H-M   'P 1'
#
loop_
_entity.id
_entity.type
_entity.pdbx_description
1 polymer ?
#
loop_
_entity_poly.entity_id
_entity_poly.type
_entity_poly.pdbx_seq_one_letter_code
_entity_poly.pdbx_strand_id
1 'polypeptide(L)'
;VQDSVSIFGLVSQPGQYPFYDQMTAEDLILQAGGFQRGAIPWEAEVISPILDRPGTLSESRNVSLSRDLPYADASVTWPEESNLPATAARDVPLGAGYEVYIRRLPNYEEPRHVAILGEIIRPGEYVLQSPDERLTSIIERAGGLTEDAYPEGGRLTRLGVPVGTDFVSALAGNLEEDLVLSDEDEIVIPIYDPTILVEGAVAFQSRIRYRQGMDLSEAIQNAGGYIYDADKGRVSVEYLNGQRATVKKTLGLFKSNPEIRPGSRIMVPLKSATPGSGFDW
;
A
#
# COMPACT_ATOMS: atom_id res chain seq x y z
N VAL A 1 -6.63 -26.94 -39.52
CA VAL A 1 -6.38 -26.55 -38.10
C VAL A 1 -4.89 -26.55 -37.96
N GLN A 2 -4.28 -25.43 -37.64
CA GLN A 2 -2.84 -25.34 -37.41
C GLN A 2 -2.59 -25.97 -36.02
N ASP A 3 -1.73 -26.98 -35.98
CA ASP A 3 -1.33 -27.62 -34.73
C ASP A 3 -0.68 -26.58 -33.82
N SER A 4 -0.97 -26.64 -32.52
CA SER A 4 -0.54 -25.65 -31.55
C SER A 4 -0.06 -26.28 -30.25
N VAL A 5 0.75 -25.55 -29.52
CA VAL A 5 1.20 -25.82 -28.15
C VAL A 5 0.83 -24.65 -27.26
N SER A 6 0.70 -24.87 -25.98
CA SER A 6 0.33 -23.82 -25.04
C SER A 6 1.38 -23.66 -23.93
N ILE A 7 1.59 -22.43 -23.48
CA ILE A 7 2.45 -22.15 -22.33
C ILE A 7 1.71 -21.29 -21.31
N PHE A 8 1.85 -21.66 -20.03
CA PHE A 8 1.17 -21.03 -18.90
C PHE A 8 2.15 -20.73 -17.76
N GLY A 9 1.68 -19.95 -16.81
CA GLY A 9 2.45 -19.57 -15.63
C GLY A 9 3.31 -18.33 -15.86
N LEU A 10 4.49 -18.28 -15.23
CA LEU A 10 5.30 -17.07 -15.17
C LEU A 10 6.23 -16.93 -16.40
N VAL A 11 5.62 -16.65 -17.54
CA VAL A 11 6.29 -16.25 -18.79
C VAL A 11 5.74 -14.88 -19.24
N SER A 12 6.51 -14.16 -20.05
CA SER A 12 6.14 -12.80 -20.47
C SER A 12 4.82 -12.75 -21.23
N GLN A 13 4.55 -13.74 -22.09
CA GLN A 13 3.34 -13.83 -22.89
C GLN A 13 2.77 -15.26 -22.81
N PRO A 14 2.02 -15.60 -21.77
CA PRO A 14 1.35 -16.90 -21.72
C PRO A 14 0.27 -17.00 -22.81
N GLY A 15 0.09 -18.21 -23.36
CA GLY A 15 -0.91 -18.41 -24.41
C GLY A 15 -0.62 -19.58 -25.31
N GLN A 16 -1.27 -19.59 -26.47
CA GLN A 16 -1.17 -20.63 -27.48
C GLN A 16 -0.25 -20.17 -28.63
N TYR A 17 0.66 -21.07 -29.05
CA TYR A 17 1.68 -20.82 -30.08
C TYR A 17 1.59 -21.86 -31.18
N PRO A 18 1.97 -21.51 -32.42
CA PRO A 18 2.06 -22.46 -33.51
C PRO A 18 3.09 -23.54 -33.19
N PHE A 19 2.70 -24.79 -33.36
CA PHE A 19 3.61 -25.93 -33.21
C PHE A 19 4.42 -26.14 -34.49
N TYR A 20 5.70 -26.52 -34.35
CA TYR A 20 6.55 -27.00 -35.43
C TYR A 20 7.38 -28.23 -35.00
N ASP A 21 7.83 -29.01 -35.97
CA ASP A 21 8.59 -30.22 -35.71
C ASP A 21 9.87 -29.97 -34.92
N GLN A 22 10.16 -30.83 -33.96
CA GLN A 22 11.30 -30.75 -33.04
C GLN A 22 11.27 -29.54 -32.07
N MET A 23 10.15 -28.84 -31.94
CA MET A 23 9.99 -27.76 -30.95
C MET A 23 10.18 -28.31 -29.54
N THR A 24 10.97 -27.59 -28.72
CA THR A 24 11.21 -27.94 -27.30
C THR A 24 10.48 -26.98 -26.36
N ALA A 25 10.46 -27.29 -25.06
CA ALA A 25 9.94 -26.37 -24.07
C ALA A 25 10.77 -25.07 -23.98
N GLU A 26 12.09 -25.15 -24.24
CA GLU A 26 12.97 -23.98 -24.27
C GLU A 26 12.63 -23.04 -25.44
N ASP A 27 12.36 -23.60 -26.63
CA ASP A 27 11.92 -22.82 -27.78
C ASP A 27 10.60 -22.09 -27.52
N LEU A 28 9.66 -22.78 -26.86
CA LEU A 28 8.36 -22.21 -26.50
C LEU A 28 8.50 -21.09 -25.48
N ILE A 29 9.36 -21.25 -24.47
CA ILE A 29 9.66 -20.19 -23.49
C ILE A 29 10.25 -18.96 -24.18
N LEU A 30 11.18 -19.16 -25.14
CA LEU A 30 11.77 -18.05 -25.90
C LEU A 30 10.71 -17.33 -26.75
N GLN A 31 9.81 -18.08 -27.42
CA GLN A 31 8.71 -17.49 -28.19
C GLN A 31 7.72 -16.73 -27.28
N ALA A 32 7.52 -17.19 -26.06
CA ALA A 32 6.70 -16.52 -25.06
C ALA A 32 7.39 -15.29 -24.42
N GLY A 33 8.57 -14.89 -24.91
CA GLY A 33 9.31 -13.72 -24.44
C GLY A 33 10.11 -13.94 -23.17
N GLY A 34 10.38 -15.21 -22.81
CA GLY A 34 11.16 -15.56 -21.63
C GLY A 34 10.35 -15.57 -20.33
N PHE A 35 11.05 -15.66 -19.21
CA PHE A 35 10.45 -15.75 -17.88
C PHE A 35 10.02 -14.39 -17.34
N GLN A 36 8.95 -14.41 -16.56
CA GLN A 36 8.63 -13.32 -15.63
C GLN A 36 9.43 -13.43 -14.33
N ARG A 37 9.51 -12.33 -13.60
CA ARG A 37 10.13 -12.30 -12.27
C ARG A 37 9.42 -13.28 -11.32
N GLY A 38 10.19 -14.01 -10.53
CA GLY A 38 9.67 -15.03 -9.61
C GLY A 38 9.37 -16.38 -10.24
N ALA A 39 9.62 -16.58 -11.53
CA ALA A 39 9.53 -17.89 -12.17
C ALA A 39 10.63 -18.84 -11.66
N ILE A 40 10.36 -20.15 -11.66
CA ILE A 40 11.40 -21.18 -11.55
C ILE A 40 12.11 -21.29 -12.90
N PRO A 41 13.40 -20.86 -13.03
CA PRO A 41 14.06 -20.85 -14.32
C PRO A 41 14.77 -22.15 -14.69
N TRP A 42 14.85 -23.12 -13.77
CA TRP A 42 15.62 -24.36 -13.97
C TRP A 42 14.78 -25.57 -14.33
N GLU A 43 13.45 -25.47 -14.27
CA GLU A 43 12.54 -26.55 -14.63
C GLU A 43 11.24 -26.04 -15.24
N ALA A 44 10.66 -26.89 -16.10
CA ALA A 44 9.30 -26.70 -16.60
C ALA A 44 8.52 -28.01 -16.45
N GLU A 45 7.23 -27.90 -16.24
CA GLU A 45 6.32 -29.04 -16.28
C GLU A 45 5.74 -29.13 -17.70
N VAL A 46 5.97 -30.27 -18.37
CA VAL A 46 5.44 -30.56 -19.70
C VAL A 46 4.30 -31.55 -19.57
N ILE A 47 3.14 -31.18 -20.07
CA ILE A 47 1.93 -32.00 -20.06
C ILE A 47 1.62 -32.43 -21.48
N SER A 48 1.54 -33.73 -21.67
CA SER A 48 1.13 -34.39 -22.95
C SER A 48 -0.28 -34.95 -22.81
N PRO A 49 -1.19 -34.70 -23.75
CA PRO A 49 -2.49 -35.33 -23.77
C PRO A 49 -2.33 -36.83 -24.09
N ILE A 50 -3.06 -37.69 -23.37
CA ILE A 50 -3.10 -39.14 -23.66
C ILE A 50 -4.41 -39.47 -24.36
N LEU A 51 -4.33 -39.88 -25.62
CA LEU A 51 -5.50 -40.15 -26.46
C LEU A 51 -5.88 -41.64 -26.50
N ASP A 52 -5.00 -42.53 -26.05
CA ASP A 52 -5.11 -43.98 -26.25
C ASP A 52 -5.36 -44.80 -24.96
N ARG A 53 -5.44 -44.16 -23.79
CA ARG A 53 -5.67 -44.83 -22.50
C ARG A 53 -6.98 -44.38 -21.85
N PRO A 54 -8.02 -45.23 -21.78
CA PRO A 54 -9.26 -44.90 -21.10
C PRO A 54 -9.03 -44.57 -19.62
N GLY A 55 -9.55 -43.41 -19.17
CA GLY A 55 -9.46 -42.98 -17.79
C GLY A 55 -8.20 -42.17 -17.43
N THR A 56 -7.26 -42.00 -18.35
CA THR A 56 -6.10 -41.10 -18.20
C THR A 56 -6.22 -39.98 -19.21
N LEU A 57 -6.24 -38.72 -18.73
CA LEU A 57 -6.43 -37.55 -19.59
C LEU A 57 -5.12 -36.98 -20.12
N SER A 58 -4.07 -37.02 -19.30
CA SER A 58 -2.76 -36.44 -19.62
C SER A 58 -1.65 -37.10 -18.81
N GLU A 59 -0.42 -36.95 -19.27
CA GLU A 59 0.81 -37.31 -18.54
C GLU A 59 1.63 -36.03 -18.33
N SER A 60 2.09 -35.85 -17.09
CA SER A 60 2.93 -34.71 -16.70
C SER A 60 4.34 -35.18 -16.39
N ARG A 61 5.34 -34.43 -16.83
CA ARG A 61 6.75 -34.63 -16.47
C ARG A 61 7.46 -33.31 -16.26
N ASN A 62 8.38 -33.27 -15.30
CA ASN A 62 9.30 -32.14 -15.14
C ASN A 62 10.54 -32.34 -16.01
N VAL A 63 10.97 -31.27 -16.66
CA VAL A 63 12.18 -31.24 -17.49
C VAL A 63 13.10 -30.11 -17.01
N SER A 64 14.42 -30.38 -17.01
CA SER A 64 15.40 -29.36 -16.66
C SER A 64 15.63 -28.38 -17.81
N LEU A 65 15.73 -27.09 -17.50
CA LEU A 65 15.95 -26.01 -18.45
C LEU A 65 17.42 -25.58 -18.44
N SER A 66 17.90 -25.07 -19.57
CA SER A 66 19.24 -24.54 -19.72
C SER A 66 19.41 -23.21 -18.98
N ARG A 67 20.60 -22.99 -18.41
CA ARG A 67 20.99 -21.70 -17.78
C ARG A 67 21.12 -20.55 -18.78
N ASP A 68 21.17 -20.87 -20.08
CA ASP A 68 21.32 -19.89 -21.15
C ASP A 68 20.00 -19.17 -21.51
N LEU A 69 18.88 -19.65 -20.96
CA LEU A 69 17.59 -18.99 -21.17
C LEU A 69 17.57 -17.63 -20.49
N PRO A 70 17.06 -16.59 -21.15
CA PRO A 70 17.00 -15.24 -20.59
C PRO A 70 16.08 -15.21 -19.38
N TYR A 71 16.65 -14.88 -18.23
CA TYR A 71 15.95 -14.65 -16.96
C TYR A 71 16.27 -13.27 -16.42
N ALA A 72 15.23 -12.53 -16.07
CA ALA A 72 15.36 -11.12 -15.68
C ALA A 72 15.96 -10.91 -14.27
N ASP A 73 16.10 -11.95 -13.46
CA ASP A 73 16.55 -11.83 -12.06
C ASP A 73 17.84 -12.62 -11.82
N ALA A 74 18.96 -11.91 -11.81
CA ALA A 74 20.28 -12.49 -11.56
C ALA A 74 20.50 -12.96 -10.10
N SER A 75 19.58 -12.64 -9.18
CA SER A 75 19.68 -13.00 -7.76
C SER A 75 19.22 -14.43 -7.44
N VAL A 76 18.64 -15.14 -8.42
CA VAL A 76 18.14 -16.49 -8.22
C VAL A 76 19.27 -17.50 -8.09
N THR A 77 19.31 -18.18 -6.96
CA THR A 77 20.25 -19.28 -6.71
C THR A 77 19.73 -20.55 -7.36
N TRP A 78 20.49 -21.07 -8.31
CA TRP A 78 20.18 -22.35 -8.94
C TRP A 78 20.44 -23.51 -7.98
N PRO A 79 19.58 -24.53 -7.95
CA PRO A 79 19.84 -25.73 -7.18
C PRO A 79 21.06 -26.50 -7.70
N GLU A 80 21.59 -27.40 -6.89
CA GLU A 80 22.61 -28.34 -7.34
C GLU A 80 22.06 -29.23 -8.48
N GLU A 81 22.93 -29.65 -9.41
CA GLU A 81 22.52 -30.46 -10.57
C GLU A 81 21.80 -31.75 -10.19
N SER A 82 22.16 -32.33 -9.01
CA SER A 82 21.49 -33.51 -8.47
C SER A 82 20.01 -33.31 -8.12
N ASN A 83 19.59 -32.06 -7.92
CA ASN A 83 18.21 -31.66 -7.56
C ASN A 83 17.40 -31.20 -8.77
N LEU A 84 18.00 -31.19 -9.96
CA LEU A 84 17.28 -30.88 -11.20
C LEU A 84 16.59 -32.12 -11.76
N PRO A 85 15.51 -31.92 -12.56
CA PRO A 85 14.94 -33.02 -13.32
C PRO A 85 15.99 -33.73 -14.20
N ALA A 86 16.01 -35.06 -14.18
CA ALA A 86 17.02 -35.85 -14.91
C ALA A 86 16.91 -35.70 -16.44
N THR A 87 15.76 -35.30 -16.95
CA THR A 87 15.48 -35.16 -18.38
C THR A 87 15.64 -33.69 -18.78
N ALA A 88 16.56 -33.41 -19.68
CA ALA A 88 16.74 -32.05 -20.21
C ALA A 88 15.61 -31.71 -21.20
N ALA A 89 15.11 -30.47 -21.13
CA ALA A 89 14.02 -29.99 -21.99
C ALA A 89 14.36 -30.08 -23.47
N ARG A 90 15.63 -29.81 -23.83
CA ARG A 90 16.16 -29.91 -25.20
C ARG A 90 16.12 -31.33 -25.78
N ASP A 91 16.07 -32.35 -24.93
CA ASP A 91 16.02 -33.75 -25.34
C ASP A 91 14.58 -34.28 -25.48
N VAL A 92 13.59 -33.42 -25.18
CA VAL A 92 12.17 -33.74 -25.22
C VAL A 92 11.45 -32.83 -26.19
N PRO A 93 11.21 -33.28 -27.43
CA PRO A 93 10.40 -32.50 -28.36
C PRO A 93 8.96 -32.47 -27.88
N LEU A 94 8.32 -31.30 -28.03
CA LEU A 94 6.89 -31.16 -27.80
C LEU A 94 6.10 -31.76 -28.95
N GLY A 95 4.86 -32.08 -28.70
CA GLY A 95 3.88 -32.52 -29.71
C GLY A 95 2.72 -31.50 -29.80
N ALA A 96 1.95 -31.61 -30.85
CA ALA A 96 0.72 -30.84 -30.99
C ALA A 96 -0.22 -31.08 -29.79
N GLY A 97 -0.76 -30.03 -29.23
CA GLY A 97 -1.63 -30.06 -28.05
C GLY A 97 -0.92 -30.20 -26.71
N TYR A 98 0.43 -30.17 -26.69
CA TYR A 98 1.17 -30.18 -25.42
C TYR A 98 1.02 -28.82 -24.72
N GLU A 99 1.10 -28.88 -23.39
CA GLU A 99 1.07 -27.70 -22.52
C GLU A 99 2.37 -27.63 -21.69
N VAL A 100 2.93 -26.44 -21.56
CA VAL A 100 4.12 -26.18 -20.74
C VAL A 100 3.73 -25.22 -19.61
N TYR A 101 4.10 -25.56 -18.38
CA TYR A 101 3.84 -24.74 -17.20
C TYR A 101 5.14 -24.28 -16.55
N ILE A 102 5.30 -22.97 -16.40
CA ILE A 102 6.39 -22.37 -15.64
C ILE A 102 5.86 -21.98 -14.27
N ARG A 103 6.34 -22.70 -13.26
CA ARG A 103 5.90 -22.53 -11.88
C ARG A 103 6.56 -21.33 -11.22
N ARG A 104 5.94 -20.83 -10.15
CA ARG A 104 6.47 -19.77 -9.30
C ARG A 104 7.46 -20.37 -8.27
N LEU A 105 8.53 -19.64 -7.97
CA LEU A 105 9.41 -19.93 -6.84
C LEU A 105 8.60 -19.94 -5.54
N PRO A 106 8.69 -21.00 -4.71
CA PRO A 106 7.84 -21.16 -3.52
C PRO A 106 7.90 -19.99 -2.53
N ASN A 107 9.07 -19.38 -2.40
CA ASN A 107 9.33 -18.29 -1.44
C ASN A 107 9.52 -16.94 -2.13
N TYR A 108 9.11 -16.80 -3.38
CA TYR A 108 9.18 -15.52 -4.06
C TYR A 108 8.08 -14.59 -3.54
N GLU A 109 8.50 -13.47 -3.02
CA GLU A 109 7.63 -12.34 -2.70
C GLU A 109 7.93 -11.18 -3.65
N GLU A 110 6.89 -10.56 -4.16
CA GLU A 110 7.05 -9.34 -4.95
C GLU A 110 7.56 -8.22 -4.06
N PRO A 111 8.46 -7.36 -4.58
CA PRO A 111 8.89 -6.18 -3.83
C PRO A 111 7.69 -5.35 -3.43
N ARG A 112 7.57 -5.04 -2.13
CA ARG A 112 6.54 -4.17 -1.58
C ARG A 112 7.10 -2.75 -1.51
N HIS A 113 6.27 -1.78 -1.85
CA HIS A 113 6.66 -0.38 -1.92
C HIS A 113 5.85 0.45 -0.94
N VAL A 114 6.49 1.44 -0.36
CA VAL A 114 5.84 2.44 0.49
C VAL A 114 6.27 3.83 0.04
N ALA A 115 5.36 4.80 0.13
CA ALA A 115 5.67 6.19 -0.14
C ALA A 115 5.91 6.95 1.17
N ILE A 116 6.98 7.76 1.23
CA ILE A 116 7.22 8.66 2.35
C ILE A 116 7.37 10.09 1.82
N LEU A 117 6.53 11.00 2.33
CA LEU A 117 6.32 12.33 1.80
C LEU A 117 6.39 13.40 2.88
N GLY A 118 6.55 14.65 2.46
CA GLY A 118 6.59 15.82 3.33
C GLY A 118 7.98 16.11 3.91
N GLU A 119 8.05 16.44 5.19
CA GLU A 119 9.26 16.91 5.88
C GLU A 119 10.19 15.76 6.26
N ILE A 120 10.72 15.11 5.25
CA ILE A 120 11.69 14.03 5.29
C ILE A 120 12.92 14.45 4.49
N ILE A 121 14.11 14.09 4.92
CA ILE A 121 15.37 14.46 4.24
C ILE A 121 15.40 13.95 2.79
N ARG A 122 14.90 12.73 2.55
CA ARG A 122 14.82 12.12 1.22
C ARG A 122 13.43 11.53 1.01
N PRO A 123 12.42 12.36 0.66
CA PRO A 123 11.08 11.86 0.37
C PRO A 123 11.07 11.07 -0.94
N GLY A 124 10.14 10.13 -1.07
CA GLY A 124 9.95 9.33 -2.28
C GLY A 124 9.42 7.94 -2.00
N GLU A 125 9.54 7.06 -2.98
CA GLU A 125 9.17 5.66 -2.86
C GLU A 125 10.33 4.82 -2.34
N TYR A 126 10.01 3.88 -1.46
CA TYR A 126 10.96 2.96 -0.85
C TYR A 126 10.45 1.52 -0.96
N VAL A 127 11.35 0.61 -1.31
CA VAL A 127 11.09 -0.83 -1.25
C VAL A 127 11.26 -1.30 0.18
N LEU A 128 10.31 -2.07 0.72
CA LEU A 128 10.46 -2.73 2.01
C LEU A 128 11.56 -3.79 1.92
N GLN A 129 12.49 -3.79 2.88
CA GLN A 129 13.63 -4.71 2.91
C GLN A 129 13.33 -6.02 3.64
N SER A 130 12.27 -6.03 4.46
CA SER A 130 11.78 -7.22 5.14
C SER A 130 10.25 -7.18 5.28
N PRO A 131 9.59 -8.35 5.46
CA PRO A 131 8.13 -8.40 5.67
C PRO A 131 7.65 -7.69 6.93
N ASP A 132 8.52 -7.49 7.90
CA ASP A 132 8.27 -6.89 9.21
C ASP A 132 8.92 -5.50 9.36
N GLU A 133 9.31 -4.86 8.26
CA GLU A 133 9.90 -3.52 8.28
C GLU A 133 8.91 -2.50 8.86
N ARG A 134 9.42 -1.65 9.75
CA ARG A 134 8.61 -0.75 10.56
C ARG A 134 8.69 0.70 10.09
N LEU A 135 7.73 1.50 10.53
CA LEU A 135 7.60 2.93 10.25
C LEU A 135 8.90 3.70 10.55
N THR A 136 9.49 3.49 11.73
CA THR A 136 10.72 4.22 12.11
C THR A 136 11.92 3.82 11.25
N SER A 137 12.02 2.56 10.84
CA SER A 137 13.08 2.06 9.95
C SER A 137 13.07 2.78 8.59
N ILE A 138 11.89 2.95 7.98
CA ILE A 138 11.75 3.68 6.71
C ILE A 138 12.10 5.16 6.89
N ILE A 139 11.65 5.80 7.97
CA ILE A 139 12.00 7.20 8.27
C ILE A 139 13.51 7.36 8.40
N GLU A 140 14.18 6.44 9.10
CA GLU A 140 15.65 6.44 9.26
C GLU A 140 16.36 6.25 7.91
N ARG A 141 15.94 5.29 7.10
CA ARG A 141 16.47 5.06 5.74
C ARG A 141 16.29 6.26 4.83
N ALA A 142 15.20 7.00 5.00
CA ALA A 142 14.93 8.24 4.29
C ALA A 142 15.78 9.43 4.82
N GLY A 143 16.65 9.19 5.77
CA GLY A 143 17.58 10.17 6.34
C GLY A 143 17.05 10.91 7.56
N GLY A 144 15.86 10.53 8.05
CA GLY A 144 15.19 11.19 9.17
C GLY A 144 14.31 12.37 8.76
N LEU A 145 13.84 13.07 9.76
CA LEU A 145 12.99 14.26 9.62
C LEU A 145 13.81 15.51 9.33
N THR A 146 13.20 16.49 8.65
CA THR A 146 13.76 17.86 8.53
C THR A 146 13.60 18.63 9.85
N GLU A 147 14.22 19.80 9.94
CA GLU A 147 14.08 20.70 11.10
C GLU A 147 12.67 21.29 11.21
N ASP A 148 11.94 21.39 10.08
CA ASP A 148 10.60 21.93 10.00
C ASP A 148 9.51 20.86 10.14
N ALA A 149 9.87 19.60 10.36
CA ALA A 149 8.94 18.51 10.47
C ALA A 149 8.03 18.62 11.70
N TYR A 150 6.78 18.21 11.53
CA TYR A 150 5.78 18.15 12.60
C TYR A 150 5.24 16.71 12.77
N PRO A 151 5.95 15.84 13.52
CA PRO A 151 5.57 14.44 13.70
C PRO A 151 4.20 14.22 14.35
N GLU A 152 3.76 15.14 15.24
CA GLU A 152 2.43 15.07 15.85
C GLU A 152 1.29 15.17 14.82
N GLY A 153 1.58 15.74 13.66
CA GLY A 153 0.68 15.82 12.51
C GLY A 153 0.91 14.67 11.51
N GLY A 154 1.82 13.77 11.78
CA GLY A 154 2.15 12.63 10.93
C GLY A 154 0.94 11.76 10.64
N ARG A 155 0.88 11.22 9.43
CA ARG A 155 -0.21 10.36 8.96
C ARG A 155 0.34 9.16 8.22
N LEU A 156 -0.18 7.98 8.57
CA LEU A 156 -0.02 6.74 7.83
C LEU A 156 -1.37 6.40 7.18
N THR A 157 -1.35 6.11 5.90
CA THR A 157 -2.52 5.72 5.11
C THR A 157 -2.26 4.38 4.47
N ARG A 158 -3.15 3.43 4.64
CA ARG A 158 -3.10 2.08 4.04
C ARG A 158 -4.30 1.89 3.13
N LEU A 159 -4.07 1.65 1.85
CA LEU A 159 -5.13 1.53 0.83
C LEU A 159 -6.11 2.73 0.87
N GLY A 160 -5.60 3.94 1.06
CA GLY A 160 -6.40 5.16 1.15
C GLY A 160 -7.12 5.37 2.48
N VAL A 161 -6.99 4.46 3.46
CA VAL A 161 -7.61 4.57 4.78
C VAL A 161 -6.58 4.98 5.83
N PRO A 162 -6.81 6.04 6.62
CA PRO A 162 -5.93 6.43 7.71
C PRO A 162 -5.75 5.31 8.74
N VAL A 163 -4.50 5.04 9.11
CA VAL A 163 -4.13 4.11 10.18
C VAL A 163 -3.71 4.94 11.39
N GLY A 164 -4.36 4.69 12.53
CA GLY A 164 -4.05 5.41 13.77
C GLY A 164 -2.69 4.97 14.31
N THR A 165 -1.75 5.91 14.43
CA THR A 165 -0.47 5.74 15.11
C THR A 165 0.01 7.08 15.65
N ASP A 166 0.78 7.05 16.72
CA ASP A 166 1.46 8.22 17.29
C ASP A 166 2.92 8.22 16.84
N PHE A 167 3.22 9.05 15.85
CA PHE A 167 4.57 9.18 15.29
C PHE A 167 5.61 9.63 16.32
N VAL A 168 5.23 10.48 17.27
CA VAL A 168 6.14 10.95 18.32
C VAL A 168 6.53 9.79 19.23
N SER A 169 5.54 9.01 19.66
CA SER A 169 5.77 7.82 20.50
C SER A 169 6.54 6.75 19.75
N ALA A 170 6.24 6.51 18.46
CA ALA A 170 6.97 5.57 17.62
C ALA A 170 8.46 5.97 17.52
N LEU A 171 8.75 7.23 17.19
CA LEU A 171 10.11 7.79 17.09
C LEU A 171 10.84 7.80 18.44
N ALA A 172 10.12 7.81 19.55
CA ALA A 172 10.68 7.67 20.90
C ALA A 172 10.94 6.20 21.30
N GLY A 173 10.64 5.23 20.41
CA GLY A 173 10.91 3.80 20.61
C GLY A 173 9.74 2.99 21.17
N ASN A 174 8.51 3.52 21.14
CA ASN A 174 7.32 2.76 21.49
C ASN A 174 6.96 1.80 20.37
N LEU A 175 7.19 0.50 20.58
CA LEU A 175 6.96 -0.56 19.58
C LEU A 175 5.47 -0.79 19.25
N GLU A 176 4.54 -0.39 20.11
CA GLU A 176 3.10 -0.49 19.83
C GLU A 176 2.67 0.54 18.78
N GLU A 177 3.33 1.70 18.77
CA GLU A 177 3.07 2.77 17.80
C GLU A 177 3.98 2.68 16.56
N ASP A 178 5.10 1.96 16.64
CA ASP A 178 6.00 1.71 15.51
C ASP A 178 5.47 0.57 14.65
N LEU A 179 4.49 0.88 13.81
CA LEU A 179 3.73 -0.09 13.03
C LEU A 179 4.58 -0.78 11.97
N VAL A 180 4.32 -2.07 11.75
CA VAL A 180 4.80 -2.80 10.58
C VAL A 180 4.12 -2.28 9.33
N LEU A 181 4.92 -1.94 8.33
CA LEU A 181 4.44 -1.40 7.06
C LEU A 181 3.93 -2.50 6.12
N SER A 182 3.02 -2.12 5.26
CA SER A 182 2.46 -2.96 4.21
C SER A 182 2.70 -2.33 2.84
N ASP A 183 2.54 -3.13 1.80
CA ASP A 183 2.58 -2.63 0.43
C ASP A 183 1.57 -1.48 0.22
N GLU A 184 1.97 -0.47 -0.56
CA GLU A 184 1.19 0.74 -0.84
C GLU A 184 0.87 1.62 0.39
N ASP A 185 1.56 1.44 1.52
CA ASP A 185 1.44 2.38 2.64
C ASP A 185 2.00 3.76 2.24
N GLU A 186 1.27 4.81 2.57
CA GLU A 186 1.69 6.20 2.40
C GLU A 186 1.91 6.86 3.76
N ILE A 187 3.12 7.38 3.96
CA ILE A 187 3.54 8.09 5.16
C ILE A 187 3.71 9.56 4.79
N VAL A 188 3.04 10.45 5.51
CA VAL A 188 3.14 11.90 5.31
C VAL A 188 3.50 12.57 6.61
N ILE A 189 4.65 13.26 6.65
CA ILE A 189 5.04 14.11 7.76
C ILE A 189 4.85 15.56 7.31
N PRO A 190 3.89 16.30 7.87
CA PRO A 190 3.65 17.68 7.47
C PRO A 190 4.71 18.62 8.05
N ILE A 191 4.79 19.81 7.44
CA ILE A 191 5.54 20.95 8.01
C ILE A 191 4.85 21.45 9.28
N TYR A 192 5.64 21.96 10.23
CA TYR A 192 5.11 22.66 11.39
C TYR A 192 4.43 23.98 10.96
N ASP A 193 3.09 24.02 11.03
CA ASP A 193 2.30 25.23 10.77
C ASP A 193 1.87 25.86 12.11
N PRO A 194 2.46 26.97 12.55
CA PRO A 194 2.11 27.65 13.80
C PRO A 194 0.76 28.38 13.73
N THR A 195 -0.11 28.00 12.81
CA THR A 195 -1.46 28.59 12.67
C THR A 195 -2.55 27.55 12.88
N ILE A 196 -3.75 28.04 13.18
CA ILE A 196 -5.00 27.26 13.19
C ILE A 196 -6.02 27.97 12.30
N LEU A 197 -6.83 27.19 11.60
CA LEU A 197 -7.90 27.71 10.75
C LEU A 197 -9.22 27.64 11.49
N VAL A 198 -9.90 28.79 11.63
CA VAL A 198 -11.24 28.85 12.26
C VAL A 198 -12.27 29.22 11.19
N GLU A 199 -13.27 28.34 11.03
CA GLU A 199 -14.28 28.44 9.98
C GLU A 199 -15.70 28.20 10.49
N GLY A 200 -16.68 28.55 9.67
CA GLY A 200 -18.11 28.34 9.94
C GLY A 200 -18.74 29.53 10.65
N ALA A 201 -19.53 29.27 11.69
CA ALA A 201 -20.37 30.23 12.37
C ALA A 201 -19.59 31.11 13.38
N VAL A 202 -18.56 31.79 12.89
CA VAL A 202 -17.73 32.81 13.60
C VAL A 202 -17.78 34.15 12.88
N ALA A 203 -17.46 35.24 13.57
CA ALA A 203 -17.53 36.57 12.98
C ALA A 203 -16.55 36.73 11.81
N PHE A 204 -15.33 36.19 11.94
CA PHE A 204 -14.30 36.25 10.92
C PHE A 204 -13.67 34.90 10.74
N GLN A 205 -13.98 34.21 9.63
CA GLN A 205 -13.29 32.98 9.25
C GLN A 205 -11.85 33.35 8.88
N SER A 206 -10.88 32.84 9.63
CA SER A 206 -9.49 33.28 9.49
C SER A 206 -8.49 32.24 9.99
N ARG A 207 -7.25 32.36 9.51
CA ARG A 207 -6.09 31.72 10.12
C ARG A 207 -5.60 32.61 11.27
N ILE A 208 -5.48 32.03 12.44
CA ILE A 208 -4.95 32.68 13.64
C ILE A 208 -3.67 32.00 14.08
N ARG A 209 -2.75 32.74 14.66
CA ARG A 209 -1.50 32.21 15.17
C ARG A 209 -1.77 31.33 16.41
N TYR A 210 -1.30 30.10 16.37
CA TYR A 210 -1.31 29.21 17.53
C TYR A 210 -0.33 29.70 18.60
N ARG A 211 -0.70 29.52 19.84
CA ARG A 211 0.17 29.68 21.01
C ARG A 211 0.02 28.47 21.91
N GLN A 212 1.12 28.01 22.47
CA GLN A 212 1.08 26.89 23.41
C GLN A 212 0.09 27.14 24.55
N GLY A 213 -0.78 26.17 24.81
CA GLY A 213 -1.83 26.27 25.81
C GLY A 213 -3.10 27.01 25.37
N MET A 214 -3.17 27.45 24.10
CA MET A 214 -4.39 28.05 23.52
C MET A 214 -5.54 27.05 23.58
N ASP A 215 -6.66 27.46 24.15
CA ASP A 215 -7.87 26.67 24.19
C ASP A 215 -8.86 27.02 23.05
N LEU A 216 -9.89 26.17 22.90
CA LEU A 216 -10.94 26.36 21.89
C LEU A 216 -11.66 27.71 22.01
N SER A 217 -11.88 28.21 23.22
CA SER A 217 -12.58 29.47 23.46
C SER A 217 -11.74 30.64 23.02
N GLU A 218 -10.45 30.63 23.38
CA GLU A 218 -9.49 31.66 22.94
C GLU A 218 -9.35 31.69 21.42
N ALA A 219 -9.25 30.51 20.77
CA ALA A 219 -9.18 30.40 19.34
C ALA A 219 -10.39 31.04 18.64
N ILE A 220 -11.58 30.73 19.11
CA ILE A 220 -12.82 31.31 18.56
C ILE A 220 -12.94 32.81 18.84
N GLN A 221 -12.51 33.28 20.01
CA GLN A 221 -12.49 34.73 20.31
C GLN A 221 -11.55 35.50 19.38
N ASN A 222 -10.39 34.93 19.06
CA ASN A 222 -9.45 35.52 18.11
C ASN A 222 -10.01 35.60 16.67
N ALA A 223 -11.00 34.74 16.35
CA ALA A 223 -11.80 34.80 15.12
C ALA A 223 -13.04 35.69 15.23
N GLY A 224 -13.10 36.58 16.23
CA GLY A 224 -14.20 37.53 16.48
C GLY A 224 -15.38 36.94 17.24
N GLY A 225 -15.26 35.71 17.74
CA GLY A 225 -16.31 35.03 18.50
C GLY A 225 -17.38 34.35 17.65
N TYR A 226 -18.33 33.74 18.30
CA TYR A 226 -19.47 33.08 17.69
C TYR A 226 -20.48 34.10 17.15
N ILE A 227 -21.04 33.81 15.96
CA ILE A 227 -22.24 34.53 15.51
C ILE A 227 -23.51 34.00 16.21
N TYR A 228 -24.65 34.71 16.07
CA TYR A 228 -25.89 34.44 16.78
C TYR A 228 -26.39 32.99 16.61
N ASP A 229 -26.34 32.48 15.38
CA ASP A 229 -26.84 31.12 15.04
C ASP A 229 -25.79 30.02 15.17
N ALA A 230 -24.66 30.26 15.81
CA ALA A 230 -23.63 29.28 16.03
C ALA A 230 -24.07 28.15 16.96
N ASP A 231 -23.81 26.88 16.57
CA ASP A 231 -23.99 25.71 17.44
C ASP A 231 -22.72 25.43 18.24
N LYS A 232 -22.63 26.07 19.40
CA LYS A 232 -21.49 25.94 20.31
C LYS A 232 -21.32 24.54 20.91
N GLY A 233 -22.31 23.66 20.74
CA GLY A 233 -22.29 22.28 21.27
C GLY A 233 -21.77 21.26 20.29
N ARG A 234 -21.65 21.61 19.01
CA ARG A 234 -21.19 20.72 17.92
C ARG A 234 -19.91 21.21 17.24
N VAL A 235 -19.14 22.07 17.89
CA VAL A 235 -17.84 22.48 17.38
C VAL A 235 -16.93 21.28 17.26
N SER A 236 -16.24 21.16 16.13
CA SER A 236 -15.24 20.12 15.87
C SER A 236 -13.87 20.70 15.58
N VAL A 237 -12.84 19.96 15.96
CA VAL A 237 -11.44 20.23 15.64
C VAL A 237 -10.93 19.08 14.81
N GLU A 238 -10.40 19.37 13.66
CA GLU A 238 -9.73 18.42 12.77
C GLU A 238 -8.22 18.67 12.84
N TYR A 239 -7.46 17.63 13.07
CA TYR A 239 -6.01 17.68 13.18
C TYR A 239 -5.34 17.28 11.86
N LEU A 240 -4.06 17.66 11.68
CA LEU A 240 -3.30 17.33 10.46
C LEU A 240 -3.19 15.83 10.18
N ASN A 241 -3.19 15.01 11.23
CA ASN A 241 -3.21 13.55 11.11
C ASN A 241 -4.57 12.96 10.68
N GLY A 242 -5.56 13.80 10.38
CA GLY A 242 -6.91 13.40 9.96
C GLY A 242 -7.86 13.02 11.11
N GLN A 243 -7.38 12.99 12.34
CA GLN A 243 -8.26 12.78 13.50
C GLN A 243 -9.19 13.97 13.70
N ARG A 244 -10.40 13.68 14.21
CA ARG A 244 -11.39 14.70 14.53
C ARG A 244 -11.87 14.55 15.98
N ALA A 245 -11.87 15.64 16.71
CA ALA A 245 -12.43 15.73 18.03
C ALA A 245 -13.60 16.72 18.07
N THR A 246 -14.59 16.47 18.92
CA THR A 246 -15.76 17.32 19.08
C THR A 246 -15.94 17.70 20.54
N VAL A 247 -16.60 18.84 20.80
CA VAL A 247 -17.03 19.23 22.16
C VAL A 247 -17.92 18.13 22.72
N LYS A 248 -17.53 17.55 23.85
CA LYS A 248 -18.32 16.51 24.54
C LYS A 248 -19.05 17.14 25.74
N LYS A 249 -20.34 16.82 25.86
CA LYS A 249 -21.13 17.10 27.07
C LYS A 249 -21.16 15.83 27.92
N THR A 250 -20.52 15.84 29.08
CA THR A 250 -20.54 14.72 30.01
C THR A 250 -21.55 15.02 31.09
N LEU A 251 -22.56 14.16 31.27
CA LEU A 251 -23.61 14.24 32.33
C LEU A 251 -24.27 15.61 32.51
N GLY A 252 -24.35 16.41 31.45
CA GLY A 252 -25.04 17.72 31.47
C GLY A 252 -24.34 18.86 32.20
N LEU A 253 -23.25 18.63 32.94
CA LEU A 253 -22.58 19.60 33.79
C LEU A 253 -21.17 19.96 33.39
N PHE A 254 -20.45 19.08 32.72
CA PHE A 254 -19.07 19.33 32.31
C PHE A 254 -18.95 19.29 30.78
N LYS A 255 -18.39 20.38 30.20
CA LYS A 255 -17.95 20.40 28.80
C LYS A 255 -16.47 20.08 28.75
N SER A 256 -16.11 19.04 28.00
CA SER A 256 -14.72 18.82 27.60
C SER A 256 -14.53 19.38 26.20
N ASN A 257 -13.68 20.38 26.09
CA ASN A 257 -13.28 20.93 24.81
C ASN A 257 -12.14 20.10 24.23
N PRO A 258 -12.11 19.91 22.89
CA PRO A 258 -10.94 19.31 22.22
C PRO A 258 -9.70 20.19 22.44
N GLU A 259 -8.56 19.53 22.53
CA GLU A 259 -7.26 20.19 22.50
C GLU A 259 -7.04 20.89 21.17
N ILE A 260 -6.37 22.02 21.20
CA ILE A 260 -5.95 22.74 19.98
C ILE A 260 -4.47 22.48 19.76
N ARG A 261 -4.12 22.12 18.52
CA ARG A 261 -2.75 21.83 18.08
C ARG A 261 -2.39 22.69 16.87
N PRO A 262 -1.10 22.95 16.61
CA PRO A 262 -0.66 23.58 15.39
C PRO A 262 -1.26 22.91 14.14
N GLY A 263 -1.64 23.71 13.14
CA GLY A 263 -2.26 23.20 11.91
C GLY A 263 -3.72 22.73 12.05
N SER A 264 -4.31 22.79 13.25
CA SER A 264 -5.72 22.37 13.44
C SER A 264 -6.70 23.24 12.66
N ARG A 265 -7.79 22.62 12.25
CA ARG A 265 -8.95 23.27 11.64
C ARG A 265 -10.14 23.18 12.59
N ILE A 266 -10.65 24.34 13.03
CA ILE A 266 -11.81 24.45 13.90
C ILE A 266 -13.02 24.74 13.03
N MET A 267 -14.03 23.87 13.08
CA MET A 267 -15.29 24.05 12.37
C MET A 267 -16.43 24.32 13.35
N VAL A 268 -17.04 25.48 13.24
CA VAL A 268 -18.19 25.91 14.03
C VAL A 268 -19.45 25.77 13.18
N PRO A 269 -20.34 24.81 13.43
CA PRO A 269 -21.55 24.65 12.64
C PRO A 269 -22.62 25.69 13.02
N LEU A 270 -23.55 25.92 12.11
CA LEU A 270 -24.81 26.63 12.40
C LEU A 270 -25.75 25.69 13.18
N LYS A 271 -26.62 26.26 13.99
CA LYS A 271 -27.76 25.56 14.54
C LYS A 271 -28.63 25.04 13.39
N SER A 272 -29.04 23.76 13.44
CA SER A 272 -30.02 23.25 12.50
C SER A 272 -31.31 24.04 12.67
N ALA A 273 -31.89 24.55 11.60
CA ALA A 273 -33.23 25.10 11.64
C ALA A 273 -34.16 23.99 12.14
N THR A 274 -34.81 24.18 13.27
CA THR A 274 -35.91 23.34 13.68
C THR A 274 -36.96 23.47 12.59
N PRO A 275 -37.47 22.38 11.97
CA PRO A 275 -38.62 22.50 11.07
C PRO A 275 -39.73 23.18 11.86
N GLY A 276 -40.13 24.37 11.45
CA GLY A 276 -41.18 25.12 12.12
C GLY A 276 -42.41 24.25 12.26
N SER A 277 -42.98 24.21 13.47
CA SER A 277 -44.34 23.83 13.68
C SER A 277 -45.20 24.71 12.73
N GLY A 278 -45.68 24.13 11.64
CA GLY A 278 -46.62 24.79 10.78
C GLY A 278 -47.79 25.27 11.64
N PHE A 279 -48.01 26.56 11.67
CA PHE A 279 -49.30 27.09 12.10
C PHE A 279 -50.28 26.74 10.96
N ASP A 280 -51.07 25.69 11.15
CA ASP A 280 -52.27 25.50 10.38
C ASP A 280 -53.24 26.63 10.74
N TRP A 281 -53.71 27.35 9.70
CA TRP A 281 -54.88 28.23 9.72
C TRP A 281 -56.10 27.45 9.27
#